data_7d5d1360d89e48a13134eded15b92c16
#
_entry.id   7d5d1360d89e48a13134eded15b92c16
#
_cell.length_a   1.000
_cell.length_b   1.000
_cell.length_c   1.000
_cell.angle_alpha   90.00
_cell.angle_beta   90.00
_cell.angle_gamma   90.00
#
_symmetry.space_group_name_H-M   'P 1'
#
loop_
_entity.id
_entity.type
_entity.pdbx_description
1 polymer ?
#
loop_
_entity_poly.entity_id
_entity_poly.type
_entity_poly.pdbx_seq_one_letter_code
_entity_poly.pdbx_strand_id
1 'polypeptide(L)'
;TPSASSAASDVYKRQVCRLAVEFRNKFKTDVVVDMFCYRRAGHNEMDLPEFTQPLMYQKIKEHSTTLNIYQQRLIDEGVLTSEEIDNEISLYNKKLNEELASAKSYKPNKADWLEGSWKGINVASIDARRGQTSITEDEFKKIGKEIHQIPKEFSPHKRIKKIYDDRLNSINEGKGVDWSTAESLAFASLLAEGYGVRLSGQDSGRGTFSQRHSVLYDQVNEDRFVPLRHFRNEQGFFEIIDSFLSEYGVLGFEYGYSQVDPRTLVLWEGQFGDFANNAQTIIDQFITCLLYTSDAADEAD
;
A
#
# COMPACT_ATOMS: atom_id res chain seq x y z
N THR A 1 -7.43 32.61 -13.21
CA THR A 1 -7.17 31.22 -12.76
C THR A 1 -5.81 30.79 -13.23
N PRO A 2 -4.85 30.53 -12.34
CA PRO A 2 -3.52 30.08 -12.77
C PRO A 2 -3.63 28.66 -13.34
N SER A 3 -3.17 28.46 -14.57
CA SER A 3 -3.03 27.15 -15.16
C SER A 3 -1.89 26.41 -14.45
N ALA A 4 -2.22 25.42 -13.64
CA ALA A 4 -1.24 24.64 -12.92
C ALA A 4 -0.47 23.72 -13.87
N SER A 5 0.83 23.86 -13.93
CA SER A 5 1.72 22.93 -14.60
C SER A 5 2.13 21.78 -13.66
N SER A 6 2.50 20.61 -14.20
CA SER A 6 2.67 19.39 -13.40
C SER A 6 3.81 19.44 -12.35
N ALA A 7 4.88 20.19 -12.55
CA ALA A 7 5.96 20.32 -11.56
C ALA A 7 5.67 21.41 -10.50
N ALA A 8 5.02 22.50 -10.90
CA ALA A 8 4.41 23.43 -9.94
C ALA A 8 3.21 22.80 -9.22
N SER A 9 2.69 21.68 -9.75
CA SER A 9 1.48 21.06 -9.22
C SER A 9 1.64 20.56 -7.78
N ASP A 10 2.82 20.13 -7.34
CA ASP A 10 2.98 19.61 -5.97
C ASP A 10 3.00 20.74 -4.94
N VAL A 11 3.59 21.88 -5.27
CA VAL A 11 3.54 23.07 -4.41
C VAL A 11 2.12 23.64 -4.42
N TYR A 12 1.50 23.80 -5.60
CA TYR A 12 0.14 24.30 -5.72
C TYR A 12 -0.91 23.33 -5.16
N LYS A 13 -0.77 22.02 -5.38
CA LYS A 13 -1.62 21.00 -4.76
C LYS A 13 -1.60 21.16 -3.24
N ARG A 14 -0.41 21.24 -2.65
CA ARG A 14 -0.26 21.43 -1.21
C ARG A 14 -0.86 22.74 -0.73
N GLN A 15 -0.62 23.84 -1.44
CA GLN A 15 -1.17 25.15 -1.10
C GLN A 15 -2.69 25.18 -1.22
N VAL A 16 -3.25 24.64 -2.29
CA VAL A 16 -4.71 24.58 -2.53
C VAL A 16 -5.39 23.69 -1.50
N CYS A 17 -4.82 22.52 -1.20
CA CYS A 17 -5.35 21.66 -0.15
C CYS A 17 -5.30 22.33 1.22
N ARG A 18 -4.20 23.01 1.55
CA ARG A 18 -4.10 23.79 2.79
C ARG A 18 -5.15 24.91 2.85
N LEU A 19 -5.28 25.67 1.78
CA LEU A 19 -6.28 26.73 1.68
C LEU A 19 -7.71 26.18 1.82
N ALA A 20 -8.01 25.05 1.18
CA ALA A 20 -9.30 24.39 1.28
C ALA A 20 -9.61 23.96 2.73
N VAL A 21 -8.63 23.38 3.42
CA VAL A 21 -8.78 22.99 4.83
C VAL A 21 -8.94 24.21 5.75
N GLU A 22 -8.13 25.24 5.56
CA GLU A 22 -8.22 26.48 6.34
C GLU A 22 -9.57 27.16 6.11
N PHE A 23 -10.05 27.22 4.87
CA PHE A 23 -11.36 27.77 4.52
C PHE A 23 -12.49 26.99 5.19
N ARG A 24 -12.46 25.65 5.06
CA ARG A 24 -13.45 24.78 5.71
C ARG A 24 -13.47 24.96 7.23
N ASN A 25 -12.32 25.04 7.84
CA ASN A 25 -12.21 25.22 9.29
C ASN A 25 -12.70 26.58 9.75
N LYS A 26 -12.44 27.63 8.97
CA LYS A 26 -12.85 29.00 9.30
C LYS A 26 -14.34 29.24 9.07
N PHE A 27 -14.87 28.81 7.92
CA PHE A 27 -16.22 29.13 7.50
C PHE A 27 -17.23 27.99 7.75
N LYS A 28 -16.76 26.80 8.18
CA LYS A 28 -17.62 25.63 8.46
C LYS A 28 -18.51 25.22 7.29
N THR A 29 -17.99 25.35 6.08
CA THR A 29 -18.68 24.99 4.84
C THR A 29 -17.81 24.07 3.98
N ASP A 30 -18.43 23.36 3.06
CA ASP A 30 -17.73 22.48 2.13
C ASP A 30 -16.90 23.28 1.12
N VAL A 31 -15.84 22.68 0.63
CA VAL A 31 -14.92 23.24 -0.37
C VAL A 31 -14.70 22.24 -1.47
N VAL A 32 -14.86 22.67 -2.70
CA VAL A 32 -14.57 21.89 -3.90
C VAL A 32 -13.33 22.46 -4.56
N VAL A 33 -12.32 21.64 -4.77
CA VAL A 33 -11.14 21.98 -5.56
C VAL A 33 -11.35 21.45 -6.96
N ASP A 34 -11.58 22.35 -7.90
CA ASP A 34 -11.76 22.02 -9.31
C ASP A 34 -10.41 22.11 -10.05
N MET A 35 -10.02 21.04 -10.73
CA MET A 35 -8.76 20.95 -11.44
C MET A 35 -8.97 20.77 -12.94
N PHE A 36 -8.62 21.80 -13.71
CA PHE A 36 -8.64 21.75 -15.17
C PHE A 36 -7.29 21.23 -15.71
N CYS A 37 -7.36 20.28 -16.58
CA CYS A 37 -6.19 19.79 -17.30
C CYS A 37 -6.53 19.39 -18.73
N TYR A 38 -5.51 19.17 -19.55
CA TYR A 38 -5.65 18.68 -20.91
C TYR A 38 -4.48 17.77 -21.27
N ARG A 39 -4.68 16.88 -22.24
CA ARG A 39 -3.61 16.10 -22.85
C ARG A 39 -3.05 16.86 -24.03
N ARG A 40 -1.75 17.02 -24.09
CA ARG A 40 -1.08 17.75 -25.18
C ARG A 40 -1.09 16.95 -26.49
N ALA A 41 -0.94 15.64 -26.43
CA ALA A 41 -0.76 14.75 -27.56
C ALA A 41 -1.89 13.71 -27.73
N GLY A 42 -3.10 13.99 -27.23
CA GLY A 42 -4.25 13.10 -27.39
C GLY A 42 -4.21 11.86 -26.49
N HIS A 43 -4.89 10.80 -26.91
CA HIS A 43 -5.01 9.55 -26.13
C HIS A 43 -3.68 8.76 -26.12
N ASN A 44 -3.07 8.66 -27.26
CA ASN A 44 -1.74 8.08 -27.46
C ASN A 44 -0.98 8.85 -28.54
N GLU A 45 0.24 8.45 -28.86
CA GLU A 45 1.10 9.13 -29.85
C GLU A 45 0.61 9.01 -31.29
N MET A 46 -0.25 8.06 -31.60
CA MET A 46 -0.87 7.85 -32.91
C MET A 46 -2.18 8.62 -33.08
N ASP A 47 -2.73 9.16 -31.99
CA ASP A 47 -4.00 9.86 -31.99
C ASP A 47 -3.86 11.28 -32.55
N LEU A 48 -4.82 11.67 -33.39
CA LEU A 48 -4.93 13.01 -33.97
C LEU A 48 -6.20 13.70 -33.43
N PRO A 49 -6.15 14.22 -32.22
CA PRO A 49 -7.34 14.76 -31.56
C PRO A 49 -7.92 16.01 -32.23
N GLU A 50 -7.15 16.64 -33.12
CA GLU A 50 -7.60 17.77 -33.97
C GLU A 50 -8.78 17.36 -34.88
N PHE A 51 -8.94 16.06 -35.19
CA PHE A 51 -10.05 15.60 -36.03
C PHE A 51 -11.40 15.85 -35.39
N THR A 52 -11.47 15.81 -34.07
CA THR A 52 -12.71 16.02 -33.32
C THR A 52 -12.75 17.32 -32.52
N GLN A 53 -11.59 17.87 -32.17
CA GLN A 53 -11.45 19.06 -31.28
C GLN A 53 -10.43 20.08 -31.85
N PRO A 54 -10.64 20.59 -33.07
CA PRO A 54 -9.63 21.40 -33.77
C PRO A 54 -9.31 22.71 -33.04
N LEU A 55 -10.32 23.42 -32.54
CA LEU A 55 -10.11 24.71 -31.86
C LEU A 55 -9.40 24.58 -30.52
N MET A 56 -9.74 23.53 -29.77
CA MET A 56 -9.10 23.25 -28.49
C MET A 56 -7.63 22.90 -28.70
N TYR A 57 -7.31 22.03 -29.64
CA TYR A 57 -5.92 21.63 -29.90
C TYR A 57 -5.08 22.71 -30.56
N GLN A 58 -5.69 23.62 -31.32
CA GLN A 58 -5.00 24.82 -31.77
C GLN A 58 -4.49 25.63 -30.57
N LYS A 59 -5.35 25.91 -29.58
CA LYS A 59 -4.97 26.61 -28.36
C LYS A 59 -3.93 25.84 -27.52
N ILE A 60 -4.06 24.51 -27.43
CA ILE A 60 -3.11 23.67 -26.71
C ILE A 60 -1.71 23.73 -27.37
N LYS A 61 -1.63 23.75 -28.70
CA LYS A 61 -0.36 23.88 -29.43
C LYS A 61 0.32 25.23 -29.17
N GLU A 62 -0.45 26.30 -29.11
CA GLU A 62 0.05 27.64 -28.83
C GLU A 62 0.46 27.85 -27.36
N HIS A 63 -0.05 27.04 -26.46
CA HIS A 63 0.24 27.13 -25.04
C HIS A 63 1.65 26.61 -24.72
N SER A 64 2.44 27.40 -24.01
CA SER A 64 3.79 27.02 -23.58
C SER A 64 3.79 25.73 -22.75
N THR A 65 4.87 24.96 -22.85
CA THR A 65 5.02 23.74 -22.02
C THR A 65 5.17 24.10 -20.55
N THR A 66 4.81 23.18 -19.68
CA THR A 66 5.03 23.30 -18.23
C THR A 66 6.48 23.67 -17.90
N LEU A 67 7.41 23.01 -18.58
CA LEU A 67 8.84 23.27 -18.40
C LEU A 67 9.18 24.73 -18.74
N ASN A 68 8.76 25.22 -19.90
CA ASN A 68 9.05 26.59 -20.32
C ASN A 68 8.44 27.64 -19.37
N ILE A 69 7.22 27.40 -18.90
CA ILE A 69 6.56 28.30 -17.94
C ILE A 69 7.35 28.33 -16.62
N TYR A 70 7.80 27.19 -16.15
CA TYR A 70 8.55 27.08 -14.91
C TYR A 70 9.95 27.69 -15.03
N GLN A 71 10.64 27.43 -16.14
CA GLN A 71 11.94 28.03 -16.42
C GLN A 71 11.86 29.57 -16.43
N GLN A 72 10.89 30.12 -17.15
CA GLN A 72 10.71 31.56 -17.19
C GLN A 72 10.45 32.15 -15.80
N ARG A 73 9.63 31.46 -15.00
CA ARG A 73 9.39 31.87 -13.63
C ARG A 73 10.65 31.90 -12.78
N LEU A 74 11.52 30.87 -12.87
CA LEU A 74 12.77 30.83 -12.11
C LEU A 74 13.73 31.95 -12.52
N ILE A 75 13.74 32.32 -13.81
CA ILE A 75 14.51 33.45 -14.32
C ILE A 75 13.95 34.77 -13.77
N ASP A 76 12.63 34.96 -13.84
CA ASP A 76 11.95 36.17 -13.38
C ASP A 76 12.11 36.39 -11.88
N GLU A 77 12.12 35.29 -11.09
CA GLU A 77 12.37 35.31 -9.65
C GLU A 77 13.87 35.44 -9.28
N GLY A 78 14.78 35.41 -10.26
CA GLY A 78 16.23 35.52 -10.05
C GLY A 78 16.83 34.29 -9.34
N VAL A 79 16.17 33.15 -9.38
CA VAL A 79 16.63 31.90 -8.76
C VAL A 79 17.67 31.19 -9.62
N LEU A 80 17.47 31.17 -10.95
CA LEU A 80 18.38 30.61 -11.93
C LEU A 80 18.54 31.55 -13.12
N THR A 81 19.67 31.46 -13.77
CA THR A 81 19.92 32.10 -15.05
C THR A 81 19.53 31.20 -16.22
N SER A 82 19.35 31.76 -17.40
CA SER A 82 19.08 30.99 -18.62
C SER A 82 20.23 30.01 -18.91
N GLU A 83 21.49 30.43 -18.70
CA GLU A 83 22.66 29.59 -18.92
C GLU A 83 22.70 28.37 -17.99
N GLU A 84 22.37 28.55 -16.72
CA GLU A 84 22.28 27.43 -15.77
C GLU A 84 21.20 26.43 -16.18
N ILE A 85 20.04 26.90 -16.61
CA ILE A 85 18.94 26.06 -17.09
C ILE A 85 19.36 25.27 -18.35
N ASP A 86 19.98 25.91 -19.30
CA ASP A 86 20.45 25.27 -20.54
C ASP A 86 21.53 24.23 -20.26
N ASN A 87 22.38 24.48 -19.27
CA ASN A 87 23.38 23.52 -18.81
C ASN A 87 22.74 22.29 -18.18
N GLU A 88 21.76 22.47 -17.29
CA GLU A 88 21.02 21.36 -16.68
C GLU A 88 20.29 20.49 -17.72
N ILE A 89 19.63 21.12 -18.69
CA ILE A 89 18.98 20.41 -19.81
C ILE A 89 20.01 19.61 -20.62
N SER A 90 21.18 20.20 -20.88
CA SER A 90 22.25 19.54 -21.63
C SER A 90 22.82 18.34 -20.88
N LEU A 91 23.03 18.46 -19.56
CA LEU A 91 23.48 17.37 -18.70
C LEU A 91 22.46 16.22 -18.64
N TYR A 92 21.18 16.57 -18.52
CA TYR A 92 20.13 15.57 -18.51
C TYR A 92 20.01 14.82 -19.85
N ASN A 93 20.04 15.53 -20.96
CA ASN A 93 20.04 14.94 -22.30
C ASN A 93 21.27 14.06 -22.54
N LYS A 94 22.44 14.45 -22.05
CA LYS A 94 23.66 13.64 -22.12
C LYS A 94 23.45 12.32 -21.37
N LYS A 95 22.91 12.37 -20.14
CA LYS A 95 22.59 11.17 -19.36
C LYS A 95 21.62 10.26 -20.11
N LEU A 96 20.53 10.80 -20.68
CA LEU A 96 19.57 10.00 -21.44
C LEU A 96 20.22 9.31 -22.66
N ASN A 97 21.12 9.98 -23.36
CA ASN A 97 21.85 9.41 -24.49
C ASN A 97 22.83 8.31 -24.04
N GLU A 98 23.48 8.46 -22.89
CA GLU A 98 24.34 7.44 -22.30
C GLU A 98 23.54 6.19 -21.93
N GLU A 99 22.38 6.37 -21.29
CA GLU A 99 21.45 5.26 -20.95
C GLU A 99 20.89 4.58 -22.21
N LEU A 100 20.53 5.34 -23.23
CA LEU A 100 20.09 4.79 -24.51
C LEU A 100 21.20 3.97 -25.20
N ALA A 101 22.44 4.41 -25.11
CA ALA A 101 23.58 3.66 -25.62
C ALA A 101 23.79 2.35 -24.85
N SER A 102 23.67 2.40 -23.51
CA SER A 102 23.76 1.25 -22.64
C SER A 102 22.63 0.23 -22.91
N ALA A 103 21.42 0.71 -23.17
CA ALA A 103 20.26 -0.15 -23.47
C ALA A 103 20.50 -1.05 -24.71
N LYS A 104 21.26 -0.60 -25.70
CA LYS A 104 21.58 -1.40 -26.88
C LYS A 104 22.44 -2.63 -26.60
N SER A 105 23.21 -2.60 -25.53
CA SER A 105 24.07 -3.71 -25.08
C SER A 105 23.45 -4.49 -23.90
N TYR A 106 22.35 -4.01 -23.36
CA TYR A 106 21.67 -4.65 -22.25
C TYR A 106 21.10 -6.00 -22.67
N LYS A 107 21.48 -7.02 -21.93
CA LYS A 107 20.92 -8.37 -22.05
C LYS A 107 20.17 -8.65 -20.75
N PRO A 108 18.84 -8.75 -20.78
CA PRO A 108 18.10 -9.08 -19.58
C PRO A 108 18.59 -10.40 -18.99
N ASN A 109 18.91 -10.39 -17.71
CA ASN A 109 19.18 -11.60 -16.97
C ASN A 109 17.83 -12.31 -16.77
N LYS A 110 17.78 -13.62 -17.00
CA LYS A 110 16.53 -14.41 -16.90
C LYS A 110 15.79 -14.28 -15.58
N ALA A 111 16.45 -13.74 -14.58
CA ALA A 111 15.94 -13.60 -13.22
C ALA A 111 15.70 -12.16 -12.76
N ASP A 112 15.83 -11.14 -13.61
CA ASP A 112 15.75 -9.74 -13.19
C ASP A 112 14.43 -9.41 -12.46
N TRP A 113 13.32 -9.99 -12.88
CA TRP A 113 11.99 -9.80 -12.24
C TRP A 113 11.79 -10.63 -10.96
N LEU A 114 12.69 -11.62 -10.69
CA LEU A 114 12.73 -12.42 -9.45
C LEU A 114 13.87 -12.01 -8.51
N GLU A 115 14.47 -10.86 -8.71
CA GLU A 115 15.52 -10.31 -7.84
C GLU A 115 14.93 -9.54 -6.65
N GLY A 116 15.80 -9.01 -5.80
CA GLY A 116 15.39 -8.30 -4.60
C GLY A 116 14.69 -9.22 -3.60
N SER A 117 13.51 -8.85 -3.13
CA SER A 117 12.74 -9.59 -2.12
C SER A 117 12.24 -10.97 -2.61
N TRP A 118 12.15 -11.16 -3.94
CA TRP A 118 11.74 -12.42 -4.57
C TRP A 118 12.87 -13.41 -4.76
N LYS A 119 14.11 -13.01 -4.53
CA LYS A 119 15.30 -13.86 -4.73
C LYS A 119 15.23 -15.13 -3.88
N GLY A 120 15.37 -16.28 -4.55
CA GLY A 120 15.35 -17.59 -3.92
C GLY A 120 13.96 -18.18 -3.67
N ILE A 121 12.89 -17.49 -4.08
CA ILE A 121 11.54 -18.04 -4.07
C ILE A 121 11.34 -18.81 -5.37
N ASN A 122 10.92 -20.06 -5.26
CA ASN A 122 10.68 -20.95 -6.38
C ASN A 122 9.28 -21.55 -6.29
N VAL A 123 8.74 -21.98 -7.43
CA VAL A 123 7.48 -22.72 -7.46
C VAL A 123 7.70 -24.07 -6.75
N ALA A 124 6.82 -24.38 -5.82
CA ALA A 124 6.86 -25.65 -5.11
C ALA A 124 6.72 -26.83 -6.10
N SER A 125 7.49 -27.90 -5.89
CA SER A 125 7.33 -29.13 -6.67
C SER A 125 5.93 -29.73 -6.42
N ILE A 126 5.43 -30.51 -7.39
CA ILE A 126 4.12 -31.15 -7.30
C ILE A 126 3.99 -32.00 -6.03
N ASP A 127 5.09 -32.63 -5.60
CA ASP A 127 5.14 -33.49 -4.41
C ASP A 127 5.21 -32.67 -3.10
N ALA A 128 5.60 -31.40 -3.15
CA ALA A 128 5.74 -30.51 -1.99
C ALA A 128 4.52 -29.59 -1.77
N ARG A 129 3.36 -29.94 -2.31
CA ARG A 129 2.11 -29.12 -2.15
C ARG A 129 1.63 -28.97 -0.73
N ARG A 130 2.08 -29.85 0.19
CA ARG A 130 1.77 -29.76 1.62
C ARG A 130 3.08 -29.56 2.37
N GLY A 131 3.40 -28.32 2.68
CA GLY A 131 4.50 -27.98 3.56
C GLY A 131 4.24 -28.47 4.99
N GLN A 132 5.29 -28.64 5.77
CA GLN A 132 5.19 -28.80 7.21
C GLN A 132 4.94 -27.42 7.83
N THR A 133 3.72 -27.17 8.28
CA THR A 133 3.27 -25.90 8.83
C THR A 133 3.04 -25.93 10.34
N SER A 134 3.36 -27.09 10.98
CA SER A 134 3.21 -27.27 12.42
C SER A 134 4.40 -26.67 13.17
N ILE A 135 4.13 -26.15 14.36
CA ILE A 135 5.12 -25.80 15.37
C ILE A 135 5.13 -26.83 16.48
N THR A 136 6.19 -26.87 17.27
CA THR A 136 6.27 -27.78 18.42
C THR A 136 5.32 -27.36 19.53
N GLU A 137 4.93 -28.30 20.41
CA GLU A 137 4.08 -27.99 21.56
C GLU A 137 4.73 -26.99 22.51
N ASP A 138 6.05 -27.07 22.68
CA ASP A 138 6.80 -26.11 23.51
C ASP A 138 6.75 -24.69 22.93
N GLU A 139 6.95 -24.56 21.62
CA GLU A 139 6.87 -23.25 20.97
C GLU A 139 5.44 -22.71 20.97
N PHE A 140 4.43 -23.55 20.77
CA PHE A 140 3.02 -23.19 20.89
C PHE A 140 2.70 -22.59 22.26
N LYS A 141 3.11 -23.26 23.34
CA LYS A 141 2.89 -22.79 24.71
C LYS A 141 3.69 -21.51 25.01
N LYS A 142 4.93 -21.44 24.52
CA LYS A 142 5.80 -20.28 24.71
C LYS A 142 5.24 -19.04 24.03
N ILE A 143 4.95 -19.13 22.72
CA ILE A 143 4.34 -18.03 21.96
C ILE A 143 3.02 -17.62 22.58
N GLY A 144 2.16 -18.60 22.88
CA GLY A 144 0.86 -18.33 23.46
C GLY A 144 0.93 -17.57 24.77
N LYS A 145 1.90 -17.88 25.62
CA LYS A 145 2.14 -17.13 26.85
C LYS A 145 2.65 -15.72 26.58
N GLU A 146 3.59 -15.57 25.64
CA GLU A 146 4.20 -14.27 25.30
C GLU A 146 3.16 -13.28 24.76
N ILE A 147 2.29 -13.69 23.83
CA ILE A 147 1.30 -12.80 23.20
C ILE A 147 0.06 -12.52 24.07
N HIS A 148 -0.15 -13.25 25.15
CA HIS A 148 -1.27 -13.00 26.07
C HIS A 148 -0.83 -12.31 27.37
N GLN A 149 0.43 -11.88 27.47
CA GLN A 149 0.87 -11.07 28.61
C GLN A 149 0.48 -9.62 28.40
N ILE A 150 -0.33 -9.11 29.31
CA ILE A 150 -0.70 -7.69 29.36
C ILE A 150 0.23 -7.00 30.34
N PRO A 151 0.82 -5.84 30.01
CA PRO A 151 1.66 -5.08 30.92
C PRO A 151 0.92 -4.75 32.24
N LYS A 152 1.63 -4.75 33.36
CA LYS A 152 1.02 -4.56 34.68
C LYS A 152 0.40 -3.18 34.87
N GLU A 153 0.98 -2.18 34.22
CA GLU A 153 0.53 -0.80 34.21
C GLU A 153 -0.68 -0.56 33.29
N PHE A 154 -0.99 -1.50 32.40
CA PHE A 154 -2.08 -1.39 31.44
C PHE A 154 -3.39 -1.90 32.05
N SER A 155 -4.45 -1.12 31.95
CA SER A 155 -5.77 -1.38 32.52
C SER A 155 -6.77 -1.80 31.45
N PRO A 156 -6.80 -3.06 31.01
CA PRO A 156 -7.74 -3.53 29.98
C PRO A 156 -9.16 -3.61 30.52
N HIS A 157 -10.15 -3.52 29.65
CA HIS A 157 -11.53 -3.76 30.00
C HIS A 157 -11.69 -5.16 30.63
N LYS A 158 -12.48 -5.31 31.69
CA LYS A 158 -12.63 -6.56 32.48
C LYS A 158 -12.98 -7.79 31.63
N ARG A 159 -13.86 -7.62 30.61
CA ARG A 159 -14.21 -8.71 29.69
C ARG A 159 -13.03 -9.11 28.80
N ILE A 160 -12.26 -8.15 28.34
CA ILE A 160 -11.06 -8.41 27.52
C ILE A 160 -10.02 -9.17 28.34
N LYS A 161 -9.79 -8.73 29.56
CA LYS A 161 -8.89 -9.45 30.47
C LYS A 161 -9.32 -10.90 30.62
N LYS A 162 -10.61 -11.15 30.87
CA LYS A 162 -11.15 -12.52 30.96
C LYS A 162 -10.91 -13.33 29.68
N ILE A 163 -11.15 -12.76 28.50
CA ILE A 163 -10.90 -13.43 27.22
C ILE A 163 -9.43 -13.83 27.10
N TYR A 164 -8.49 -12.97 27.47
CA TYR A 164 -7.06 -13.24 27.44
C TYR A 164 -6.67 -14.34 28.44
N ASP A 165 -7.23 -14.31 29.64
CA ASP A 165 -7.03 -15.34 30.66
C ASP A 165 -7.58 -16.71 30.18
N ASP A 166 -8.77 -16.74 29.56
CA ASP A 166 -9.39 -17.95 29.00
C ASP A 166 -8.58 -18.52 27.84
N ARG A 167 -8.05 -17.68 26.95
CA ARG A 167 -7.14 -18.08 25.87
C ARG A 167 -5.86 -18.69 26.40
N LEU A 168 -5.24 -18.05 27.37
CA LEU A 168 -4.03 -18.56 28.00
C LEU A 168 -4.25 -19.93 28.67
N ASN A 169 -5.41 -20.12 29.32
CA ASN A 169 -5.78 -21.40 29.88
C ASN A 169 -5.92 -22.49 28.81
N SER A 170 -6.63 -22.20 27.71
CA SER A 170 -6.80 -23.15 26.59
C SER A 170 -5.46 -23.56 25.96
N ILE A 171 -4.51 -22.61 25.86
CA ILE A 171 -3.16 -22.87 25.37
C ILE A 171 -2.38 -23.76 26.33
N ASN A 172 -2.44 -23.48 27.63
CA ASN A 172 -1.76 -24.29 28.64
C ASN A 172 -2.30 -25.74 28.70
N GLU A 173 -3.60 -25.89 28.54
CA GLU A 173 -4.27 -27.20 28.53
C GLU A 173 -4.13 -27.93 27.19
N GLY A 174 -3.79 -27.21 26.10
CA GLY A 174 -3.75 -27.74 24.74
C GLY A 174 -5.12 -28.16 24.21
N LYS A 175 -6.18 -27.56 24.72
CA LYS A 175 -7.58 -27.90 24.38
C LYS A 175 -8.46 -26.65 24.33
N GLY A 176 -9.48 -26.69 23.48
CA GLY A 176 -10.48 -25.63 23.39
C GLY A 176 -9.94 -24.31 22.80
N VAL A 177 -8.91 -24.39 22.01
CA VAL A 177 -8.36 -23.23 21.28
C VAL A 177 -9.39 -22.78 20.24
N ASP A 178 -9.90 -21.56 20.38
CA ASP A 178 -10.82 -20.95 19.41
C ASP A 178 -10.11 -20.40 18.17
N TRP A 179 -10.88 -20.03 17.14
CA TRP A 179 -10.36 -19.53 15.89
C TRP A 179 -9.50 -18.28 16.05
N SER A 180 -9.89 -17.34 16.89
CA SER A 180 -9.14 -16.09 17.10
C SER A 180 -7.84 -16.32 17.83
N THR A 181 -7.82 -17.26 18.76
CA THR A 181 -6.59 -17.69 19.45
C THR A 181 -5.66 -18.41 18.48
N ALA A 182 -6.19 -19.31 17.64
CA ALA A 182 -5.42 -20.01 16.62
C ALA A 182 -4.83 -19.04 15.57
N GLU A 183 -5.60 -18.06 15.13
CA GLU A 183 -5.16 -16.98 14.24
C GLU A 183 -3.98 -16.19 14.86
N SER A 184 -4.16 -15.76 16.10
CA SER A 184 -3.12 -14.99 16.81
C SER A 184 -1.82 -15.80 16.98
N LEU A 185 -1.93 -17.10 17.27
CA LEU A 185 -0.79 -18.02 17.37
C LEU A 185 -0.11 -18.23 16.01
N ALA A 186 -0.88 -18.36 14.93
CA ALA A 186 -0.33 -18.48 13.57
C ALA A 186 0.43 -17.21 13.17
N PHE A 187 -0.13 -16.03 13.42
CA PHE A 187 0.58 -14.77 13.18
C PHE A 187 1.84 -14.67 14.02
N ALA A 188 1.77 -14.99 15.30
CA ALA A 188 2.92 -14.92 16.19
C ALA A 188 4.03 -15.90 15.81
N SER A 189 3.70 -17.10 15.29
CA SER A 189 4.71 -18.05 14.80
C SER A 189 5.45 -17.50 13.59
N LEU A 190 4.74 -16.90 12.61
CA LEU A 190 5.36 -16.25 11.46
C LEU A 190 6.26 -15.09 11.88
N LEU A 191 5.78 -14.25 12.80
CA LEU A 191 6.56 -13.13 13.33
C LEU A 191 7.83 -13.62 14.03
N ALA A 192 7.74 -14.70 14.81
CA ALA A 192 8.89 -15.30 15.48
C ALA A 192 9.94 -15.87 14.50
N GLU A 193 9.51 -16.29 13.31
CA GLU A 193 10.36 -16.71 12.20
C GLU A 193 10.91 -15.54 11.35
N GLY A 194 10.54 -14.31 11.68
CA GLY A 194 10.98 -13.10 10.98
C GLY A 194 10.12 -12.68 9.78
N TYR A 195 8.99 -13.35 9.53
CA TYR A 195 8.06 -12.94 8.49
C TYR A 195 7.18 -11.78 8.96
N GLY A 196 6.89 -10.83 8.05
CA GLY A 196 5.92 -9.79 8.31
C GLY A 196 4.48 -10.32 8.27
N VAL A 197 3.60 -9.71 9.05
CA VAL A 197 2.15 -9.96 8.98
C VAL A 197 1.42 -8.62 8.92
N ARG A 198 0.63 -8.43 7.87
CA ARG A 198 -0.20 -7.25 7.67
C ARG A 198 -1.65 -7.67 7.48
N LEU A 199 -2.51 -7.23 8.38
CA LEU A 199 -3.95 -7.44 8.32
C LEU A 199 -4.65 -6.09 8.21
N SER A 200 -5.45 -5.93 7.19
CA SER A 200 -6.21 -4.71 6.91
C SER A 200 -7.66 -5.06 6.60
N GLY A 201 -8.56 -4.14 6.92
CA GLY A 201 -9.99 -4.29 6.69
C GLY A 201 -10.79 -3.30 7.51
N GLN A 202 -12.07 -3.59 7.66
CA GLN A 202 -12.95 -2.79 8.51
C GLN A 202 -13.07 -3.49 9.87
N ASP A 203 -12.76 -2.73 10.93
CA ASP A 203 -12.84 -3.25 12.30
C ASP A 203 -11.92 -4.46 12.61
N SER A 204 -10.80 -4.54 11.88
CA SER A 204 -9.87 -5.68 11.97
C SER A 204 -9.17 -5.76 13.32
N GLY A 205 -8.92 -4.62 13.96
CA GLY A 205 -8.25 -4.56 15.28
C GLY A 205 -9.01 -5.26 16.38
N ARG A 206 -10.32 -5.10 16.43
CA ARG A 206 -11.22 -5.76 17.37
C ARG A 206 -11.75 -7.08 16.80
N GLY A 207 -11.97 -7.12 15.50
CA GLY A 207 -12.77 -8.09 14.78
C GLY A 207 -14.25 -7.70 14.75
N THR A 208 -14.92 -7.90 13.62
CA THR A 208 -16.35 -7.56 13.41
C THR A 208 -17.24 -8.10 14.53
N PHE A 209 -16.99 -9.32 14.96
CA PHE A 209 -17.77 -10.01 15.99
C PHE A 209 -17.15 -9.91 17.39
N SER A 210 -16.26 -8.94 17.60
CA SER A 210 -15.56 -8.78 18.89
C SER A 210 -14.79 -10.04 19.31
N GLN A 211 -14.20 -10.72 18.35
CA GLN A 211 -13.51 -12.00 18.54
C GLN A 211 -12.00 -11.87 18.61
N ARG A 212 -11.39 -10.94 17.85
CA ARG A 212 -9.92 -10.89 17.67
C ARG A 212 -9.21 -10.18 18.82
N HIS A 213 -9.56 -8.95 19.08
CA HIS A 213 -8.93 -8.10 20.10
C HIS A 213 -7.40 -8.05 19.99
N SER A 214 -6.87 -7.86 18.78
CA SER A 214 -5.43 -7.65 18.54
C SER A 214 -4.94 -6.27 18.96
N VAL A 215 -5.85 -5.32 19.12
CA VAL A 215 -5.58 -3.97 19.66
C VAL A 215 -6.37 -3.83 20.96
N LEU A 216 -5.65 -3.60 22.03
CA LEU A 216 -6.24 -3.34 23.34
C LEU A 216 -6.22 -1.85 23.65
N TYR A 217 -7.19 -1.38 24.41
CA TYR A 217 -7.29 0.00 24.86
C TYR A 217 -7.27 0.06 26.38
N ASP A 218 -6.40 0.90 26.93
CA ASP A 218 -6.37 1.17 28.34
C ASP A 218 -7.62 1.94 28.75
N GLN A 219 -8.28 1.51 29.82
CA GLN A 219 -9.53 2.10 30.25
C GLN A 219 -9.37 3.40 31.05
N VAL A 220 -8.12 3.83 31.31
CA VAL A 220 -7.82 5.04 32.08
C VAL A 220 -7.36 6.18 31.16
N ASN A 221 -6.48 5.89 30.20
CA ASN A 221 -5.82 6.90 29.37
C ASN A 221 -6.02 6.69 27.86
N GLU A 222 -6.77 5.62 27.44
CA GLU A 222 -7.02 5.24 26.06
C GLU A 222 -5.76 4.84 25.25
N ASP A 223 -4.65 4.59 25.91
CA ASP A 223 -3.44 4.10 25.25
C ASP A 223 -3.70 2.77 24.56
N ARG A 224 -3.02 2.59 23.44
CA ARG A 224 -3.12 1.38 22.61
C ARG A 224 -2.00 0.40 22.92
N PHE A 225 -2.35 -0.84 23.16
CA PHE A 225 -1.41 -1.95 23.26
C PHE A 225 -1.71 -3.01 22.21
N VAL A 226 -0.71 -3.39 21.44
CA VAL A 226 -0.80 -4.42 20.39
C VAL A 226 0.18 -5.54 20.73
N PRO A 227 -0.29 -6.63 21.36
CA PRO A 227 0.58 -7.70 21.85
C PRO A 227 1.54 -8.27 20.80
N LEU A 228 1.06 -8.46 19.56
CA LEU A 228 1.85 -9.03 18.47
C LEU A 228 2.97 -8.12 17.92
N ARG A 229 3.01 -6.84 18.31
CA ARG A 229 4.05 -5.94 17.82
C ARG A 229 5.40 -6.10 18.50
N HIS A 230 5.39 -6.50 19.76
CA HIS A 230 6.60 -6.44 20.60
C HIS A 230 6.67 -7.59 21.60
N PHE A 231 6.25 -8.79 21.22
CA PHE A 231 6.36 -9.93 22.15
C PHE A 231 7.77 -10.53 22.17
N ARG A 232 8.57 -10.26 21.15
CA ARG A 232 10.01 -10.62 21.07
C ARG A 232 10.84 -9.46 20.54
N ASN A 233 12.10 -9.40 20.92
CA ASN A 233 13.03 -8.36 20.45
C ASN A 233 13.39 -8.53 18.95
N GLU A 234 13.55 -9.76 18.51
CA GLU A 234 13.83 -10.11 17.12
C GLU A 234 12.63 -10.84 16.55
N GLN A 235 11.79 -10.12 15.85
CA GLN A 235 10.59 -10.64 15.17
C GLN A 235 10.29 -9.88 13.90
N GLY A 236 9.47 -10.46 13.01
CA GLY A 236 8.86 -9.74 11.90
C GLY A 236 7.95 -8.59 12.37
N PHE A 237 7.65 -7.66 11.49
CA PHE A 237 6.73 -6.58 11.80
C PHE A 237 5.27 -7.05 11.79
N PHE A 238 4.47 -6.51 12.68
CA PHE A 238 3.02 -6.73 12.71
C PHE A 238 2.27 -5.43 12.48
N GLU A 239 1.46 -5.40 11.44
CA GLU A 239 0.54 -4.30 11.15
C GLU A 239 -0.90 -4.79 11.20
N ILE A 240 -1.75 -4.04 11.89
CA ILE A 240 -3.19 -4.23 11.91
C ILE A 240 -3.85 -2.88 11.71
N ILE A 241 -4.71 -2.78 10.71
CA ILE A 241 -5.23 -1.51 10.20
C ILE A 241 -6.75 -1.61 10.04
N ASP A 242 -7.46 -0.73 10.72
CA ASP A 242 -8.86 -0.45 10.44
C ASP A 242 -8.91 0.58 9.32
N SER A 243 -9.14 0.11 8.10
CA SER A 243 -9.12 0.95 6.90
C SER A 243 -10.41 1.72 6.72
N PHE A 244 -10.31 2.99 6.33
CA PHE A 244 -11.45 3.82 5.93
C PHE A 244 -11.74 3.77 4.43
N LEU A 245 -10.94 3.02 3.66
CA LEU A 245 -11.15 2.84 2.23
C LEU A 245 -12.34 1.91 1.98
N SER A 246 -12.98 2.09 0.83
CA SER A 246 -13.92 1.09 0.33
C SER A 246 -13.20 -0.23 0.04
N GLU A 247 -13.93 -1.31 -0.02
CA GLU A 247 -13.40 -2.66 -0.26
C GLU A 247 -12.60 -2.74 -1.56
N TYR A 248 -13.06 -2.04 -2.60
CA TYR A 248 -12.31 -1.84 -3.84
C TYR A 248 -10.92 -1.24 -3.60
N GLY A 249 -10.86 -0.13 -2.86
CA GLY A 249 -9.62 0.60 -2.60
C GLY A 249 -8.67 -0.18 -1.70
N VAL A 250 -9.17 -0.77 -0.61
CA VAL A 250 -8.32 -1.49 0.33
C VAL A 250 -7.78 -2.79 -0.26
N LEU A 251 -8.61 -3.58 -0.96
CA LEU A 251 -8.14 -4.81 -1.59
C LEU A 251 -7.11 -4.53 -2.68
N GLY A 252 -7.34 -3.49 -3.50
CA GLY A 252 -6.36 -3.07 -4.52
C GLY A 252 -5.03 -2.66 -3.93
N PHE A 253 -5.05 -1.94 -2.81
CA PHE A 253 -3.84 -1.58 -2.08
C PHE A 253 -3.11 -2.81 -1.54
N GLU A 254 -3.83 -3.69 -0.84
CA GLU A 254 -3.22 -4.89 -0.24
C GLU A 254 -2.69 -5.86 -1.31
N TYR A 255 -3.37 -5.98 -2.43
CA TYR A 255 -2.86 -6.73 -3.58
C TYR A 255 -1.52 -6.15 -4.07
N GLY A 256 -1.45 -4.83 -4.33
CA GLY A 256 -0.21 -4.19 -4.74
C GLY A 256 0.90 -4.33 -3.70
N TYR A 257 0.58 -4.22 -2.42
CA TYR A 257 1.52 -4.43 -1.32
C TYR A 257 2.12 -5.85 -1.35
N SER A 258 1.28 -6.87 -1.55
CA SER A 258 1.71 -8.28 -1.59
C SER A 258 2.67 -8.60 -2.74
N GLN A 259 2.61 -7.83 -3.83
CA GLN A 259 3.52 -8.01 -4.98
C GLN A 259 4.95 -7.54 -4.69
N VAL A 260 5.13 -6.61 -3.76
CA VAL A 260 6.44 -6.01 -3.46
C VAL A 260 7.24 -6.86 -2.48
N ASP A 261 6.57 -7.41 -1.46
CA ASP A 261 7.23 -8.21 -0.42
C ASP A 261 6.59 -9.59 -0.24
N PRO A 262 7.15 -10.63 -0.86
CA PRO A 262 6.62 -11.99 -0.75
C PRO A 262 6.87 -12.64 0.61
N ARG A 263 7.62 -12.00 1.50
CA ARG A 263 7.91 -12.50 2.86
C ARG A 263 6.98 -11.88 3.91
N THR A 264 5.98 -11.14 3.47
CA THR A 264 4.91 -10.62 4.31
C THR A 264 3.62 -11.35 4.00
N LEU A 265 2.99 -11.92 5.01
CA LEU A 265 1.61 -12.40 4.93
C LEU A 265 0.68 -11.18 4.90
N VAL A 266 0.10 -10.91 3.74
CA VAL A 266 -0.83 -9.80 3.54
C VAL A 266 -2.25 -10.33 3.51
N LEU A 267 -3.10 -9.77 4.36
CA LEU A 267 -4.49 -10.19 4.55
C LEU A 267 -5.41 -8.97 4.43
N TRP A 268 -6.46 -9.12 3.65
CA TRP A 268 -7.61 -8.24 3.69
C TRP A 268 -8.82 -8.99 4.24
N GLU A 269 -9.51 -8.39 5.22
CA GLU A 269 -10.71 -8.96 5.83
C GLU A 269 -11.92 -8.08 5.55
N GLY A 270 -12.88 -8.59 4.78
CA GLY A 270 -14.22 -8.01 4.69
C GLY A 270 -15.03 -8.35 5.94
N GLN A 271 -15.82 -7.41 6.46
CA GLN A 271 -16.67 -7.67 7.64
C GLN A 271 -17.68 -8.78 7.38
N PHE A 272 -18.26 -8.79 6.17
CA PHE A 272 -19.23 -9.79 5.72
C PHE A 272 -18.95 -10.14 4.25
N GLY A 273 -19.36 -11.34 3.83
CA GLY A 273 -19.24 -11.77 2.45
C GLY A 273 -19.90 -10.83 1.43
N ASP A 274 -20.96 -10.12 1.85
CA ASP A 274 -21.66 -9.12 1.03
C ASP A 274 -20.74 -7.99 0.56
N PHE A 275 -19.72 -7.66 1.29
CA PHE A 275 -18.75 -6.61 0.93
C PHE A 275 -17.75 -7.07 -0.15
N ALA A 276 -17.63 -8.36 -0.43
CA ALA A 276 -16.89 -8.86 -1.57
C ALA A 276 -17.41 -8.29 -2.90
N ASN A 277 -18.69 -7.96 -2.97
CA ASN A 277 -19.32 -7.35 -4.14
C ASN A 277 -18.60 -6.06 -4.58
N ASN A 278 -18.29 -5.17 -3.66
CA ASN A 278 -17.54 -3.94 -3.99
C ASN A 278 -16.05 -4.21 -4.30
N ALA A 279 -15.48 -5.29 -3.81
CA ALA A 279 -14.12 -5.73 -4.09
C ALA A 279 -14.01 -6.54 -5.40
N GLN A 280 -15.13 -6.98 -5.99
CA GLN A 280 -15.17 -7.93 -7.10
C GLN A 280 -14.33 -7.50 -8.29
N THR A 281 -14.28 -6.22 -8.60
CA THR A 281 -13.46 -5.70 -9.70
C THR A 281 -11.97 -6.00 -9.51
N ILE A 282 -11.46 -5.87 -8.30
CA ILE A 282 -10.05 -6.20 -8.00
C ILE A 282 -9.83 -7.71 -8.08
N ILE A 283 -10.79 -8.49 -7.57
CA ILE A 283 -10.72 -9.95 -7.64
C ILE A 283 -10.66 -10.41 -9.09
N ASP A 284 -11.58 -9.95 -9.94
CA ASP A 284 -11.70 -10.40 -11.32
C ASP A 284 -10.58 -9.89 -12.22
N GLN A 285 -10.17 -8.62 -12.05
CA GLN A 285 -9.26 -7.96 -12.99
C GLN A 285 -7.78 -8.15 -12.63
N PHE A 286 -7.45 -8.40 -11.36
CA PHE A 286 -6.08 -8.46 -10.90
C PHE A 286 -5.71 -9.79 -10.23
N ILE A 287 -6.58 -10.35 -9.38
CA ILE A 287 -6.23 -11.56 -8.63
C ILE A 287 -6.43 -12.80 -9.48
N THR A 288 -7.58 -12.92 -10.19
CA THR A 288 -7.93 -14.11 -10.96
C THR A 288 -7.52 -14.02 -12.42
N CYS A 289 -7.36 -12.82 -12.96
CA CYS A 289 -7.04 -12.57 -14.37
C CYS A 289 -5.59 -12.14 -14.60
N LEU A 290 -4.70 -12.41 -13.68
CA LEU A 290 -3.32 -11.94 -13.71
C LEU A 290 -2.57 -12.37 -14.99
N LEU A 291 -2.77 -13.59 -15.44
CA LEU A 291 -2.17 -14.09 -16.69
C LEU A 291 -2.69 -13.35 -17.91
N TYR A 292 -3.97 -13.00 -17.91
CA TYR A 292 -4.59 -12.27 -19.00
C TYR A 292 -4.10 -10.83 -19.12
N THR A 293 -3.82 -10.18 -17.99
CA THR A 293 -3.33 -8.79 -17.97
C THR A 293 -1.86 -8.66 -18.34
N SER A 294 -1.06 -9.70 -18.17
CA SER A 294 0.36 -9.70 -18.56
C SER A 294 0.58 -10.12 -20.03
N ASP A 295 -0.28 -10.97 -20.58
CA ASP A 295 -0.15 -11.55 -21.94
C ASP A 295 -1.05 -10.91 -22.99
N ALA A 296 -2.03 -10.11 -22.60
CA ALA A 296 -2.98 -9.52 -23.53
C ALA A 296 -2.36 -8.60 -24.60
N ALA A 297 -1.13 -8.14 -24.38
CA ALA A 297 -0.37 -7.37 -25.37
C ALA A 297 0.43 -8.26 -26.34
N ASP A 298 0.75 -9.49 -25.96
CA ASP A 298 1.62 -10.38 -26.71
C ASP A 298 0.80 -11.35 -27.62
N GLU A 299 -0.50 -11.54 -27.34
CA GLU A 299 -1.40 -12.38 -28.17
C GLU A 299 -2.06 -11.64 -29.35
N ALA A 300 -1.73 -10.38 -29.57
CA ALA A 300 -2.31 -9.56 -30.64
C ALA A 300 -1.48 -9.56 -31.94
N ASP A 301 -0.48 -10.45 -32.10
CA ASP A 301 0.31 -10.64 -33.33
C ASP A 301 -0.11 -11.90 -34.12
#